data_84390912bd1f67dad4e4bc7e31f04539
#
_entry.id   84390912bd1f67dad4e4bc7e31f04539
#
_cell.length_a   1.000
_cell.length_b   1.000
_cell.length_c   1.000
_cell.angle_alpha   90.00
_cell.angle_beta   90.00
_cell.angle_gamma   90.00
#
_symmetry.space_group_name_H-M   'P 1'
#
loop_
_entity.id
_entity.type
_entity.pdbx_description
1 polymer ?
#
loop_
_entity_poly.entity_id
_entity_poly.type
_entity_poly.pdbx_seq_one_letter_code
_entity_poly.pdbx_strand_id
1 'polypeptide(L)'
;MQKKSLLFICTGNSARSQLAEALFRQMAGEAFDVYSAGTAPEPIDPRVFTVLAARNISAENLHSKDLSSLSERYFDYAITLCDKAHQSCITQVKAAQILAWDFADPKAKAGTKAFDVVLNELSERIKYFLLFSQKYRAKPEQLSDALSFYKALADDTRLKTLLLIQQQKELCVCELTAALDETQPKISRHLAQLRNAAILQDRRHGQWVFYRLADNLPGWALEVLRLTAANNSALIAANLNQLNQMGDRPQRAALCN
;
A
#
# COMPACT_ATOMS: atom_id res chain seq x y z
N MET A 1 -12.61 -9.53 17.80
CA MET A 1 -11.63 -8.50 17.35
C MET A 1 -12.40 -7.33 16.79
N GLN A 2 -12.01 -6.09 17.08
CA GLN A 2 -12.68 -4.90 16.52
C GLN A 2 -12.37 -4.79 15.02
N LYS A 3 -13.40 -4.61 14.19
CA LYS A 3 -13.24 -4.39 12.75
C LYS A 3 -12.54 -3.06 12.50
N LYS A 4 -11.73 -3.00 11.45
CA LYS A 4 -11.19 -1.73 10.95
C LYS A 4 -12.22 -1.00 10.12
N SER A 5 -12.20 0.32 10.15
CA SER A 5 -13.10 1.16 9.36
C SER A 5 -12.43 1.66 8.09
N LEU A 6 -13.11 1.54 6.95
CA LEU A 6 -12.61 1.97 5.65
C LEU A 6 -13.66 2.78 4.89
N LEU A 7 -13.25 3.92 4.34
CA LEU A 7 -14.10 4.82 3.57
C LEU A 7 -13.58 4.96 2.14
N PHE A 8 -14.44 4.65 1.15
CA PHE A 8 -14.20 4.96 -0.25
C PHE A 8 -14.81 6.31 -0.63
N ILE A 9 -14.07 7.17 -1.31
CA ILE A 9 -14.51 8.53 -1.66
C ILE A 9 -14.37 8.75 -3.17
N CYS A 10 -15.44 9.25 -3.79
CA CYS A 10 -15.39 9.79 -5.14
C CYS A 10 -16.27 11.05 -5.21
N THR A 11 -16.36 11.72 -6.35
CA THR A 11 -17.16 12.95 -6.44
C THR A 11 -18.66 12.66 -6.21
N GLY A 12 -19.27 11.81 -7.02
CA GLY A 12 -20.73 11.62 -7.03
C GLY A 12 -21.27 10.53 -6.10
N ASN A 13 -20.41 9.68 -5.50
CA ASN A 13 -20.85 8.48 -4.77
C ASN A 13 -21.93 7.66 -5.51
N SER A 14 -21.85 7.65 -6.83
CA SER A 14 -22.88 7.08 -7.72
C SER A 14 -22.39 5.90 -8.57
N ALA A 15 -21.05 5.69 -8.67
CA ALA A 15 -20.49 4.62 -9.47
C ALA A 15 -19.27 3.99 -8.78
N ARG A 16 -18.05 4.54 -8.95
CA ARG A 16 -16.79 3.96 -8.50
C ARG A 16 -16.77 3.56 -7.02
N SER A 17 -17.17 4.45 -6.13
CA SER A 17 -17.17 4.19 -4.68
C SER A 17 -18.27 3.20 -4.26
N GLN A 18 -19.38 3.14 -4.97
CA GLN A 18 -20.43 2.14 -4.74
C GLN A 18 -19.96 0.74 -5.15
N LEU A 19 -19.31 0.62 -6.32
CA LEU A 19 -18.68 -0.63 -6.76
C LEU A 19 -17.61 -1.08 -5.77
N ALA A 20 -16.77 -0.15 -5.30
CA ALA A 20 -15.71 -0.43 -4.34
C ALA A 20 -16.27 -0.89 -2.99
N GLU A 21 -17.31 -0.23 -2.47
CA GLU A 21 -17.96 -0.59 -1.21
C GLU A 21 -18.55 -2.00 -1.27
N ALA A 22 -19.35 -2.31 -2.30
CA ALA A 22 -19.96 -3.63 -2.47
C ALA A 22 -18.91 -4.74 -2.61
N LEU A 23 -17.93 -4.55 -3.47
CA LEU A 23 -16.87 -5.51 -3.72
C LEU A 23 -16.01 -5.74 -2.47
N PHE A 24 -15.62 -4.68 -1.77
CA PHE A 24 -14.81 -4.79 -0.56
C PHE A 24 -15.57 -5.49 0.58
N ARG A 25 -16.87 -5.22 0.73
CA ARG A 25 -17.71 -5.95 1.70
C ARG A 25 -17.72 -7.45 1.42
N GLN A 26 -17.87 -7.85 0.15
CA GLN A 26 -17.82 -9.26 -0.21
C GLN A 26 -16.46 -9.90 0.09
N MET A 27 -15.37 -9.19 -0.16
CA MET A 27 -14.01 -9.72 -0.02
C MET A 27 -13.50 -9.73 1.42
N ALA A 28 -13.92 -8.78 2.26
CA ALA A 28 -13.33 -8.54 3.58
C ALA A 28 -14.30 -7.94 4.62
N GLY A 29 -15.61 -8.04 4.42
CA GLY A 29 -16.61 -7.48 5.34
C GLY A 29 -16.61 -8.07 6.75
N GLU A 30 -15.98 -9.22 6.95
CA GLU A 30 -15.78 -9.80 8.29
C GLU A 30 -14.69 -9.03 9.08
N ALA A 31 -13.70 -8.48 8.40
CA ALA A 31 -12.55 -7.79 9.00
C ALA A 31 -12.67 -6.26 8.98
N PHE A 32 -13.54 -5.71 8.13
CA PHE A 32 -13.71 -4.28 7.94
C PHE A 32 -15.17 -3.83 7.96
N ASP A 33 -15.41 -2.67 8.57
CA ASP A 33 -16.62 -1.88 8.37
C ASP A 33 -16.38 -0.92 7.21
N VAL A 34 -17.09 -1.15 6.10
CA VAL A 34 -16.85 -0.47 4.82
C VAL A 34 -17.92 0.57 4.54
N TYR A 35 -17.48 1.75 4.16
CA TYR A 35 -18.34 2.91 3.84
C TYR A 35 -17.94 3.50 2.50
N SER A 36 -18.87 4.22 1.88
CA SER A 36 -18.55 5.12 0.77
C SER A 36 -19.27 6.47 0.92
N ALA A 37 -18.69 7.53 0.36
CA ALA A 37 -19.29 8.85 0.33
C ALA A 37 -18.85 9.65 -0.91
N GLY A 38 -19.54 10.73 -1.20
CA GLY A 38 -19.21 11.68 -2.27
C GLY A 38 -19.08 13.11 -1.78
N THR A 39 -18.29 13.90 -2.48
CA THR A 39 -18.18 15.35 -2.23
C THR A 39 -19.33 16.13 -2.87
N ALA A 40 -20.04 15.53 -3.84
CA ALA A 40 -21.24 16.05 -4.48
C ALA A 40 -22.11 14.83 -4.88
N PRO A 41 -22.86 14.23 -3.94
CA PRO A 41 -23.56 12.97 -4.15
C PRO A 41 -24.64 13.07 -5.21
N GLU A 42 -24.74 12.04 -6.05
CA GLU A 42 -25.74 11.85 -7.09
C GLU A 42 -26.46 10.50 -6.89
N PRO A 43 -27.64 10.29 -7.47
CA PRO A 43 -28.26 8.96 -7.49
C PRO A 43 -27.32 7.88 -8.03
N ILE A 44 -27.39 6.68 -7.45
CA ILE A 44 -26.58 5.55 -7.92
C ILE A 44 -26.93 5.23 -9.38
N ASP A 45 -25.92 5.11 -10.23
CA ASP A 45 -26.10 4.73 -11.63
C ASP A 45 -26.66 3.31 -11.72
N PRO A 46 -27.78 3.06 -12.42
CA PRO A 46 -28.40 1.73 -12.50
C PRO A 46 -27.46 0.64 -13.00
N ARG A 47 -26.45 0.99 -13.79
CA ARG A 47 -25.44 0.06 -14.30
C ARG A 47 -24.57 -0.56 -13.19
N VAL A 48 -24.44 0.11 -12.05
CA VAL A 48 -23.78 -0.45 -10.85
C VAL A 48 -24.48 -1.73 -10.43
N PHE A 49 -25.81 -1.70 -10.30
CA PHE A 49 -26.58 -2.88 -9.91
C PHE A 49 -26.49 -4.00 -10.94
N THR A 50 -26.51 -3.65 -12.23
CA THR A 50 -26.39 -4.63 -13.32
C THR A 50 -25.07 -5.39 -13.25
N VAL A 51 -23.91 -4.68 -13.10
CA VAL A 51 -22.60 -5.35 -13.10
C VAL A 51 -22.34 -6.08 -11.79
N LEU A 52 -22.84 -5.61 -10.66
CA LEU A 52 -22.74 -6.32 -9.37
C LEU A 52 -23.54 -7.62 -9.42
N ALA A 53 -24.79 -7.58 -9.92
CA ALA A 53 -25.63 -8.77 -10.06
C ALA A 53 -24.99 -9.81 -10.99
N ALA A 54 -24.42 -9.39 -12.13
CA ALA A 54 -23.71 -10.29 -13.06
C ALA A 54 -22.52 -11.03 -12.43
N ARG A 55 -21.98 -10.51 -11.31
CA ARG A 55 -20.85 -11.09 -10.56
C ARG A 55 -21.26 -11.73 -9.22
N ASN A 56 -22.56 -11.87 -8.95
CA ASN A 56 -23.10 -12.33 -7.67
C ASN A 56 -22.55 -11.53 -6.47
N ILE A 57 -22.39 -10.21 -6.65
CA ILE A 57 -21.98 -9.28 -5.58
C ILE A 57 -23.24 -8.62 -5.02
N SER A 58 -23.45 -8.71 -3.71
CA SER A 58 -24.60 -8.09 -3.06
C SER A 58 -24.53 -6.56 -3.17
N ALA A 59 -25.62 -5.96 -3.64
CA ALA A 59 -25.82 -4.51 -3.66
C ALA A 59 -26.68 -4.03 -2.48
N GLU A 60 -26.90 -4.87 -1.48
CA GLU A 60 -27.70 -4.56 -0.32
C GLU A 60 -27.12 -3.38 0.46
N ASN A 61 -28.00 -2.47 0.90
CA ASN A 61 -27.65 -1.27 1.66
C ASN A 61 -26.75 -0.25 0.92
N LEU A 62 -26.58 -0.39 -0.40
CA LEU A 62 -25.93 0.65 -1.18
C LEU A 62 -26.86 1.87 -1.29
N HIS A 63 -26.35 3.03 -0.90
CA HIS A 63 -27.02 4.32 -1.08
C HIS A 63 -25.99 5.43 -1.20
N SER A 64 -26.33 6.45 -1.94
CA SER A 64 -25.47 7.62 -2.11
C SER A 64 -25.49 8.48 -0.85
N LYS A 65 -24.32 8.92 -0.39
CA LYS A 65 -24.11 9.64 0.87
C LYS A 65 -23.19 10.84 0.65
N ASP A 66 -23.52 11.95 1.30
CA ASP A 66 -22.63 13.10 1.36
C ASP A 66 -21.47 12.83 2.35
N LEU A 67 -20.27 13.29 1.99
CA LEU A 67 -19.08 13.14 2.82
C LEU A 67 -19.26 13.83 4.18
N SER A 68 -19.96 14.94 4.24
CA SER A 68 -20.23 15.68 5.49
C SER A 68 -20.99 14.86 6.52
N SER A 69 -21.81 13.88 6.08
CA SER A 69 -22.54 12.97 6.99
C SER A 69 -21.61 12.05 7.79
N LEU A 70 -20.35 11.94 7.39
CA LEU A 70 -19.32 11.11 8.01
C LEU A 70 -18.16 11.92 8.63
N SER A 71 -18.27 13.26 8.69
CA SER A 71 -17.21 14.17 9.15
C SER A 71 -16.75 13.94 10.59
N GLU A 72 -17.65 13.50 11.48
CA GLU A 72 -17.33 13.20 12.88
C GLU A 72 -16.72 11.82 13.10
N ARG A 73 -16.76 10.96 12.06
CA ARG A 73 -16.25 9.60 12.15
C ARG A 73 -14.76 9.56 11.84
N TYR A 74 -14.02 8.83 12.66
CA TYR A 74 -12.62 8.49 12.41
C TYR A 74 -12.51 7.17 11.66
N PHE A 75 -11.68 7.12 10.60
CA PHE A 75 -11.46 5.94 9.80
C PHE A 75 -10.01 5.45 9.92
N ASP A 76 -9.82 4.11 9.92
CA ASP A 76 -8.47 3.56 9.80
C ASP A 76 -7.90 3.85 8.40
N TYR A 77 -8.76 3.81 7.37
CA TYR A 77 -8.39 4.10 5.98
C TYR A 77 -9.44 4.96 5.28
N ALA A 78 -9.00 5.96 4.55
CA ALA A 78 -9.79 6.68 3.56
C ALA A 78 -9.13 6.52 2.19
N ILE A 79 -9.89 6.06 1.19
CA ILE A 79 -9.39 5.77 -0.16
C ILE A 79 -10.16 6.62 -1.15
N THR A 80 -9.47 7.56 -1.79
CA THR A 80 -10.06 8.40 -2.85
C THR A 80 -9.91 7.70 -4.20
N LEU A 81 -10.96 7.75 -5.03
CA LEU A 81 -11.05 7.04 -6.30
C LEU A 81 -10.97 7.94 -7.53
N CYS A 82 -10.67 9.22 -7.34
CA CYS A 82 -10.39 10.19 -8.40
C CYS A 82 -9.66 11.41 -7.83
N ASP A 83 -8.89 12.09 -8.66
CA ASP A 83 -8.10 13.28 -8.27
C ASP A 83 -8.94 14.42 -7.70
N LYS A 84 -10.12 14.70 -8.27
CA LYS A 84 -11.01 15.75 -7.76
C LYS A 84 -11.42 15.47 -6.31
N ALA A 85 -11.81 14.24 -6.00
CA ALA A 85 -12.14 13.85 -4.64
C ALA A 85 -10.92 13.89 -3.72
N HIS A 86 -9.75 13.54 -4.20
CA HIS A 86 -8.52 13.57 -3.42
C HIS A 86 -8.19 14.99 -2.95
N GLN A 87 -8.21 15.97 -3.85
CA GLN A 87 -7.93 17.37 -3.52
C GLN A 87 -8.95 17.97 -2.54
N SER A 88 -10.22 17.59 -2.69
CA SER A 88 -11.33 18.16 -1.88
C SER A 88 -11.45 17.54 -0.48
N CYS A 89 -11.05 16.29 -0.27
CA CYS A 89 -11.35 15.57 0.97
C CYS A 89 -10.17 15.43 1.94
N ILE A 90 -8.94 15.74 1.55
CA ILE A 90 -7.78 15.62 2.45
C ILE A 90 -7.97 16.41 3.76
N THR A 91 -8.68 17.53 3.71
CA THR A 91 -8.94 18.39 4.88
C THR A 91 -10.25 18.08 5.61
N GLN A 92 -11.14 17.29 5.03
CA GLN A 92 -12.49 17.05 5.55
C GLN A 92 -12.65 15.66 6.21
N VAL A 93 -11.70 14.73 6.00
CA VAL A 93 -11.79 13.35 6.48
C VAL A 93 -10.81 13.10 7.60
N LYS A 94 -11.34 12.60 8.72
CA LYS A 94 -10.52 12.14 9.86
C LYS A 94 -10.12 10.69 9.62
N ALA A 95 -8.90 10.43 9.15
CA ALA A 95 -8.42 9.07 8.90
C ALA A 95 -6.96 8.88 9.31
N ALA A 96 -6.62 7.67 9.79
CA ALA A 96 -5.24 7.29 10.10
C ALA A 96 -4.36 7.25 8.85
N GLN A 97 -4.93 6.80 7.72
CA GLN A 97 -4.25 6.73 6.43
C GLN A 97 -5.19 7.17 5.31
N ILE A 98 -4.70 8.06 4.45
CA ILE A 98 -5.41 8.47 3.24
C ILE A 98 -4.62 7.94 2.05
N LEU A 99 -5.30 7.18 1.18
CA LEU A 99 -4.71 6.58 -0.01
C LEU A 99 -5.40 7.15 -1.25
N ALA A 100 -4.62 7.49 -2.27
CA ALA A 100 -5.14 7.91 -3.56
C ALA A 100 -5.11 6.73 -4.53
N TRP A 101 -6.29 6.33 -5.02
CA TRP A 101 -6.45 5.44 -6.15
C TRP A 101 -7.14 6.24 -7.25
N ASP A 102 -6.63 6.19 -8.46
CA ASP A 102 -7.26 6.86 -9.58
C ASP A 102 -7.85 5.84 -10.54
N PHE A 103 -9.16 5.98 -10.81
CA PHE A 103 -9.89 5.14 -11.74
C PHE A 103 -10.68 6.02 -12.72
N ALA A 104 -10.67 5.66 -13.99
CA ALA A 104 -11.46 6.32 -15.02
C ALA A 104 -12.95 6.33 -14.65
N ASP A 105 -13.66 7.42 -15.00
CA ASP A 105 -15.09 7.48 -14.73
C ASP A 105 -15.86 6.58 -15.71
N PRO A 106 -16.50 5.48 -15.23
CA PRO A 106 -17.23 4.58 -16.10
C PRO A 106 -18.49 5.21 -16.70
N LYS A 107 -19.02 6.28 -16.08
CA LYS A 107 -20.24 6.97 -16.53
C LYS A 107 -20.04 7.68 -17.87
N ALA A 108 -18.79 8.03 -18.22
CA ALA A 108 -18.45 8.71 -19.47
C ALA A 108 -18.69 7.85 -20.73
N LYS A 109 -18.89 6.54 -20.57
CA LYS A 109 -19.12 5.61 -21.70
C LYS A 109 -20.50 4.97 -21.60
N ALA A 110 -21.11 4.72 -22.75
CA ALA A 110 -22.39 4.01 -22.82
C ALA A 110 -22.24 2.52 -22.46
N GLY A 111 -23.33 1.91 -21.97
CA GLY A 111 -23.38 0.48 -21.61
C GLY A 111 -22.63 0.15 -20.33
N THR A 112 -22.51 -1.14 -20.02
CA THR A 112 -21.94 -1.67 -18.77
C THR A 112 -20.45 -2.00 -18.84
N LYS A 113 -19.88 -2.11 -20.05
CA LYS A 113 -18.49 -2.55 -20.25
C LYS A 113 -17.46 -1.72 -19.48
N ALA A 114 -17.65 -0.39 -19.41
CA ALA A 114 -16.74 0.48 -18.64
C ALA A 114 -16.84 0.22 -17.13
N PHE A 115 -18.03 -0.10 -16.62
CA PHE A 115 -18.26 -0.48 -15.23
C PHE A 115 -17.59 -1.83 -14.90
N ASP A 116 -17.65 -2.80 -15.82
CA ASP A 116 -16.96 -4.09 -15.68
C ASP A 116 -15.44 -3.92 -15.62
N VAL A 117 -14.88 -3.04 -16.45
CA VAL A 117 -13.44 -2.73 -16.42
C VAL A 117 -13.05 -2.14 -15.06
N VAL A 118 -13.75 -1.12 -14.58
CA VAL A 118 -13.48 -0.51 -13.28
C VAL A 118 -13.66 -1.52 -12.13
N LEU A 119 -14.67 -2.39 -12.21
CA LEU A 119 -14.87 -3.43 -11.19
C LEU A 119 -13.69 -4.42 -11.13
N ASN A 120 -13.14 -4.81 -12.29
CA ASN A 120 -11.95 -5.66 -12.34
C ASN A 120 -10.71 -4.96 -11.76
N GLU A 121 -10.48 -3.70 -12.15
CA GLU A 121 -9.36 -2.90 -11.64
C GLU A 121 -9.46 -2.70 -10.12
N LEU A 122 -10.66 -2.41 -9.61
CA LEU A 122 -10.95 -2.34 -8.17
C LEU A 122 -10.67 -3.68 -7.47
N SER A 123 -11.08 -4.81 -8.09
CA SER A 123 -10.83 -6.14 -7.53
C SER A 123 -9.35 -6.39 -7.32
N GLU A 124 -8.52 -6.13 -8.33
CA GLU A 124 -7.08 -6.29 -8.22
C GLU A 124 -6.47 -5.33 -7.17
N ARG A 125 -6.88 -4.07 -7.18
CA ARG A 125 -6.36 -3.09 -6.22
C ARG A 125 -6.76 -3.44 -4.78
N ILE A 126 -7.99 -3.92 -4.55
CA ILE A 126 -8.48 -4.37 -3.24
C ILE A 126 -7.71 -5.62 -2.79
N LYS A 127 -7.47 -6.60 -3.65
CA LYS A 127 -6.65 -7.77 -3.32
C LYS A 127 -5.26 -7.36 -2.81
N TYR A 128 -4.59 -6.47 -3.54
CA TYR A 128 -3.29 -5.94 -3.10
C TYR A 128 -3.40 -5.19 -1.77
N PHE A 129 -4.40 -4.33 -1.61
CA PHE A 129 -4.63 -3.62 -0.35
C PHE A 129 -4.84 -4.59 0.81
N LEU A 130 -5.64 -5.64 0.65
CA LEU A 130 -5.90 -6.64 1.69
C LEU A 130 -4.63 -7.42 2.05
N LEU A 131 -3.82 -7.79 1.07
CA LEU A 131 -2.52 -8.42 1.33
C LEU A 131 -1.63 -7.54 2.21
N PHE A 132 -1.63 -6.23 1.98
CA PHE A 132 -0.84 -5.28 2.77
C PHE A 132 -1.54 -4.92 4.09
N SER A 133 -2.84 -4.71 4.11
CA SER A 133 -3.58 -4.31 5.33
C SER A 133 -3.67 -5.41 6.37
N GLN A 134 -3.77 -6.68 5.97
CA GLN A 134 -3.70 -7.82 6.88
C GLN A 134 -2.28 -8.01 7.44
N LYS A 135 -1.26 -7.73 6.63
CA LYS A 135 0.14 -7.74 7.05
C LYS A 135 0.51 -6.54 7.94
N TYR A 136 -0.18 -5.40 7.81
CA TYR A 136 0.00 -4.23 8.68
C TYR A 136 -0.57 -4.42 10.10
N ARG A 137 -1.22 -5.54 10.41
CA ARG A 137 -1.67 -5.89 11.77
C ARG A 137 -0.57 -6.43 12.68
N ALA A 138 0.57 -6.79 12.15
CA ALA A 138 1.70 -7.03 13.02
C ALA A 138 2.16 -5.66 13.56
N LYS A 139 1.89 -5.35 14.88
CA LYS A 139 2.90 -4.65 15.68
C LYS A 139 4.24 -5.16 15.19
N PRO A 140 5.30 -4.33 15.09
CA PRO A 140 6.61 -4.90 14.81
C PRO A 140 6.84 -6.02 15.81
N GLU A 141 6.50 -7.24 15.38
CA GLU A 141 6.77 -8.42 16.18
C GLU A 141 8.28 -8.40 16.34
N GLN A 142 8.69 -8.48 17.56
CA GLN A 142 10.07 -8.72 17.89
C GLN A 142 10.48 -9.93 17.06
N LEU A 143 11.63 -9.88 16.38
CA LEU A 143 12.14 -11.00 15.59
C LEU A 143 11.92 -12.30 16.38
N SER A 144 11.08 -13.19 15.85
CA SER A 144 10.49 -14.27 16.63
C SER A 144 11.54 -15.32 17.05
N ASP A 145 12.52 -15.55 16.18
CA ASP A 145 13.58 -16.53 16.42
C ASP A 145 14.72 -16.41 15.39
N ALA A 146 15.87 -17.05 15.69
CA ALA A 146 17.04 -17.06 14.83
C ALA A 146 16.77 -17.74 13.48
N LEU A 147 15.92 -18.78 13.46
CA LEU A 147 15.62 -19.52 12.23
C LEU A 147 14.89 -18.63 11.20
N SER A 148 13.92 -17.83 11.65
CA SER A 148 13.21 -16.86 10.83
C SER A 148 14.15 -15.80 10.27
N PHE A 149 15.10 -15.32 11.06
CA PHE A 149 16.14 -14.39 10.63
C PHE A 149 17.02 -14.99 9.52
N TYR A 150 17.59 -16.17 9.75
CA TYR A 150 18.45 -16.82 8.75
C TYR A 150 17.70 -17.21 7.48
N LYS A 151 16.45 -17.65 7.57
CA LYS A 151 15.59 -17.87 6.40
C LYS A 151 15.36 -16.58 5.60
N ALA A 152 15.21 -15.44 6.28
CA ALA A 152 15.09 -14.16 5.60
C ALA A 152 16.38 -13.77 4.87
N LEU A 153 17.55 -14.07 5.42
CA LEU A 153 18.86 -13.79 4.81
C LEU A 153 19.24 -14.77 3.69
N ALA A 154 18.66 -15.96 3.64
CA ALA A 154 18.97 -17.02 2.67
C ALA A 154 18.41 -16.73 1.26
N ASP A 155 18.68 -15.51 0.74
CA ASP A 155 18.34 -15.06 -0.61
C ASP A 155 19.26 -13.88 -0.95
N ASP A 156 19.86 -13.91 -2.13
CA ASP A 156 20.88 -12.94 -2.55
C ASP A 156 20.33 -11.50 -2.54
N THR A 157 19.15 -11.30 -3.11
CA THR A 157 18.51 -9.97 -3.17
C THR A 157 18.19 -9.42 -1.78
N ARG A 158 17.66 -10.25 -0.86
CA ARG A 158 17.36 -9.83 0.50
C ARG A 158 18.61 -9.54 1.31
N LEU A 159 19.63 -10.38 1.21
CA LEU A 159 20.90 -10.17 1.89
C LEU A 159 21.54 -8.84 1.45
N LYS A 160 21.69 -8.63 0.14
CA LYS A 160 22.23 -7.38 -0.41
C LYS A 160 21.41 -6.16 0.02
N THR A 161 20.08 -6.26 -0.02
CA THR A 161 19.17 -5.21 0.46
C THR A 161 19.47 -4.80 1.91
N LEU A 162 19.62 -5.79 2.81
CA LEU A 162 19.92 -5.53 4.22
C LEU A 162 21.29 -4.90 4.43
N LEU A 163 22.31 -5.37 3.72
CA LEU A 163 23.66 -4.82 3.82
C LEU A 163 23.74 -3.39 3.27
N LEU A 164 23.03 -3.09 2.17
CA LEU A 164 22.93 -1.75 1.62
C LEU A 164 22.20 -0.81 2.60
N ILE A 165 21.06 -1.22 3.16
CA ILE A 165 20.31 -0.43 4.14
C ILE A 165 21.15 -0.21 5.40
N GLN A 166 21.86 -1.24 5.89
CA GLN A 166 22.73 -1.09 7.05
C GLN A 166 23.80 -0.02 6.83
N GLN A 167 24.43 -0.02 5.64
CA GLN A 167 25.51 0.92 5.33
C GLN A 167 24.98 2.34 5.07
N GLN A 168 23.86 2.47 4.38
CA GLN A 168 23.26 3.76 4.00
C GLN A 168 22.29 4.31 5.06
N LYS A 169 22.02 3.54 6.12
CA LYS A 169 21.05 3.78 7.21
C LYS A 169 19.59 3.64 6.76
N GLU A 170 19.27 4.15 5.60
CA GLU A 170 17.91 4.18 5.07
C GLU A 170 17.94 4.30 3.54
N LEU A 171 17.08 3.54 2.86
CA LEU A 171 16.93 3.57 1.39
C LEU A 171 15.46 3.44 0.98
N CYS A 172 15.06 4.13 -0.10
CA CYS A 172 13.74 3.97 -0.71
C CYS A 172 13.73 2.81 -1.74
N VAL A 173 12.53 2.44 -2.20
CA VAL A 173 12.36 1.36 -3.19
C VAL A 173 13.13 1.64 -4.48
N CYS A 174 13.10 2.88 -4.97
CA CYS A 174 13.78 3.26 -6.22
C CYS A 174 15.30 3.16 -6.11
N GLU A 175 15.86 3.61 -4.98
CA GLU A 175 17.30 3.48 -4.71
C GLU A 175 17.72 2.00 -4.71
N LEU A 176 16.92 1.13 -4.08
CA LEU A 176 17.18 -0.31 -4.05
C LEU A 176 16.99 -0.96 -5.43
N THR A 177 15.99 -0.54 -6.20
CA THR A 177 15.75 -1.00 -7.57
C THR A 177 16.94 -0.68 -8.46
N ALA A 178 17.44 0.55 -8.42
CA ALA A 178 18.62 0.95 -9.18
C ALA A 178 19.91 0.28 -8.69
N ALA A 179 20.12 0.24 -7.35
CA ALA A 179 21.34 -0.35 -6.78
C ALA A 179 21.46 -1.85 -7.04
N LEU A 180 20.36 -2.59 -7.08
CA LEU A 180 20.34 -4.05 -7.24
C LEU A 180 20.10 -4.50 -8.68
N ASP A 181 19.83 -3.55 -9.60
CA ASP A 181 19.46 -3.83 -11.00
C ASP A 181 18.27 -4.82 -11.10
N GLU A 182 17.26 -4.58 -10.29
CA GLU A 182 16.11 -5.47 -10.17
C GLU A 182 14.79 -4.71 -10.41
N THR A 183 13.74 -5.43 -10.79
CA THR A 183 12.42 -4.81 -11.01
C THR A 183 11.79 -4.35 -9.70
N GLN A 184 11.07 -3.21 -9.73
CA GLN A 184 10.37 -2.67 -8.57
C GLN A 184 9.41 -3.68 -7.90
N PRO A 185 8.61 -4.50 -8.63
CA PRO A 185 7.77 -5.51 -8.01
C PRO A 185 8.55 -6.57 -7.22
N LYS A 186 9.74 -6.97 -7.73
CA LYS A 186 10.60 -7.94 -7.03
C LYS A 186 11.15 -7.34 -5.74
N ILE A 187 11.71 -6.12 -5.80
CA ILE A 187 12.20 -5.39 -4.62
C ILE A 187 11.09 -5.19 -3.59
N SER A 188 9.91 -4.71 -4.00
CA SER A 188 8.77 -4.49 -3.10
C SER A 188 8.35 -5.78 -2.37
N ARG A 189 8.36 -6.92 -3.07
CA ARG A 189 8.06 -8.23 -2.47
C ARG A 189 9.10 -8.62 -1.42
N HIS A 190 10.40 -8.44 -1.70
CA HIS A 190 11.48 -8.76 -0.76
C HIS A 190 11.45 -7.83 0.47
N LEU A 191 11.22 -6.54 0.28
CA LEU A 191 11.05 -5.57 1.37
C LEU A 191 9.86 -5.95 2.28
N ALA A 192 8.74 -6.38 1.68
CA ALA A 192 7.59 -6.84 2.43
C ALA A 192 7.92 -8.10 3.27
N GLN A 193 8.72 -9.05 2.74
CA GLN A 193 9.16 -10.22 3.46
C GLN A 193 10.06 -9.86 4.65
N LEU A 194 11.04 -8.99 4.44
CA LEU A 194 11.95 -8.52 5.49
C LEU A 194 11.24 -7.73 6.60
N ARG A 195 10.26 -6.92 6.23
CA ARG A 195 9.41 -6.21 7.19
C ARG A 195 8.52 -7.16 7.98
N ASN A 196 7.91 -8.16 7.33
CA ASN A 196 7.10 -9.18 8.02
C ASN A 196 7.93 -10.03 8.99
N ALA A 197 9.21 -10.22 8.71
CA ALA A 197 10.17 -10.86 9.61
C ALA A 197 10.67 -9.92 10.72
N ALA A 198 10.12 -8.70 10.83
CA ALA A 198 10.54 -7.66 11.79
C ALA A 198 12.04 -7.31 11.72
N ILE A 199 12.66 -7.50 10.54
CA ILE A 199 14.06 -7.11 10.30
C ILE A 199 14.15 -5.68 9.79
N LEU A 200 13.17 -5.24 8.98
CA LEU A 200 13.05 -3.89 8.49
C LEU A 200 11.79 -3.21 9.05
N GLN A 201 11.88 -1.91 9.17
CA GLN A 201 10.76 -1.01 9.36
C GLN A 201 10.76 0.04 8.26
N ASP A 202 9.58 0.61 7.99
CA ASP A 202 9.43 1.65 6.99
C ASP A 202 8.93 2.96 7.61
N ARG A 203 9.26 4.06 6.97
CA ARG A 203 8.65 5.37 7.23
C ARG A 203 8.26 6.06 5.92
N ARG A 204 7.18 6.79 5.96
CA ARG A 204 6.77 7.64 4.83
C ARG A 204 7.32 9.05 4.97
N HIS A 205 7.75 9.60 3.84
CA HIS A 205 8.10 11.02 3.72
C HIS A 205 7.58 11.53 2.36
N GLY A 206 6.50 12.29 2.38
CA GLY A 206 5.78 12.67 1.16
C GLY A 206 5.25 11.44 0.41
N GLN A 207 5.56 11.34 -0.85
CA GLN A 207 5.21 10.18 -1.71
C GLN A 207 6.16 8.98 -1.53
N TRP A 208 7.27 9.14 -0.81
CA TRP A 208 8.34 8.17 -0.67
C TRP A 208 8.16 7.26 0.53
N VAL A 209 8.49 5.97 0.37
CA VAL A 209 8.61 5.01 1.47
C VAL A 209 10.07 4.61 1.60
N PHE A 210 10.65 4.94 2.75
CA PHE A 210 12.02 4.60 3.10
C PHE A 210 12.04 3.42 4.06
N TYR A 211 13.03 2.55 3.89
CA TYR A 211 13.23 1.35 4.68
C TYR A 211 14.55 1.44 5.45
N ARG A 212 14.51 1.05 6.72
CA ARG A 212 15.68 0.97 7.61
C ARG A 212 15.61 -0.30 8.46
N LEU A 213 16.72 -0.69 9.10
CA LEU A 213 16.69 -1.77 10.08
C LEU A 213 15.73 -1.42 11.22
N ALA A 214 15.00 -2.42 11.71
CA ALA A 214 14.05 -2.22 12.79
C ALA A 214 14.75 -1.79 14.09
N ASP A 215 14.22 -0.78 14.80
CA ASP A 215 14.83 -0.24 16.02
C ASP A 215 14.89 -1.28 17.15
N ASN A 216 13.98 -2.26 17.13
CA ASN A 216 13.90 -3.34 18.10
C ASN A 216 14.59 -4.63 17.64
N LEU A 217 15.43 -4.57 16.60
CA LEU A 217 16.18 -5.74 16.14
C LEU A 217 17.14 -6.20 17.25
N PRO A 218 17.14 -7.49 17.62
CA PRO A 218 18.01 -7.99 18.67
C PRO A 218 19.48 -7.75 18.38
N GLY A 219 20.28 -7.48 19.42
CA GLY A 219 21.71 -7.18 19.28
C GLY A 219 22.51 -8.24 18.55
N TRP A 220 22.19 -9.54 18.76
CA TRP A 220 22.82 -10.62 18.03
C TRP A 220 22.54 -10.57 16.51
N ALA A 221 21.33 -10.19 16.10
CA ALA A 221 20.97 -10.09 14.67
C ALA A 221 21.68 -8.89 14.00
N LEU A 222 21.77 -7.75 14.71
CA LEU A 222 22.58 -6.61 14.28
C LEU A 222 24.04 -6.99 14.13
N GLU A 223 24.58 -7.77 15.06
CA GLU A 223 25.99 -8.22 15.02
C GLU A 223 26.24 -9.17 13.86
N VAL A 224 25.32 -10.08 13.55
CA VAL A 224 25.42 -10.96 12.37
C VAL A 224 25.48 -10.11 11.09
N LEU A 225 24.59 -9.12 10.92
CA LEU A 225 24.63 -8.23 9.76
C LEU A 225 25.93 -7.44 9.70
N ARG A 226 26.40 -6.89 10.83
CA ARG A 226 27.65 -6.15 10.92
C ARG A 226 28.88 -6.99 10.52
N LEU A 227 28.98 -8.21 11.04
CA LEU A 227 30.08 -9.14 10.72
C LEU A 227 30.01 -9.57 9.26
N THR A 228 28.80 -9.82 8.74
CA THR A 228 28.59 -10.17 7.32
C THR A 228 29.08 -9.05 6.43
N ALA A 229 28.69 -7.81 6.69
CA ALA A 229 29.13 -6.64 5.92
C ALA A 229 30.65 -6.43 5.97
N ALA A 230 31.24 -6.55 7.17
CA ALA A 230 32.66 -6.32 7.38
C ALA A 230 33.56 -7.34 6.66
N ASN A 231 33.12 -8.62 6.61
CA ASN A 231 33.92 -9.70 6.04
C ASN A 231 33.54 -10.04 4.58
N ASN A 232 32.49 -9.42 4.03
CA ASN A 232 32.02 -9.67 2.67
C ASN A 232 31.72 -8.36 1.92
N SER A 233 32.57 -7.36 2.06
CA SER A 233 32.38 -6.04 1.43
C SER A 233 32.26 -6.11 -0.10
N ALA A 234 32.92 -7.07 -0.74
CA ALA A 234 32.84 -7.31 -2.18
C ALA A 234 31.44 -7.67 -2.65
N LEU A 235 30.58 -8.25 -1.77
CA LEU A 235 29.23 -8.68 -2.11
C LEU A 235 28.32 -7.54 -2.58
N ILE A 236 28.52 -6.35 -2.05
CA ILE A 236 27.69 -5.16 -2.37
C ILE A 236 28.49 -4.01 -3.00
N ALA A 237 29.77 -4.21 -3.31
CA ALA A 237 30.63 -3.15 -3.83
C ALA A 237 30.09 -2.54 -5.14
N ALA A 238 29.68 -3.39 -6.10
CA ALA A 238 29.07 -2.95 -7.35
C ALA A 238 27.76 -2.20 -7.12
N ASN A 239 26.94 -2.69 -6.20
CA ASN A 239 25.63 -2.07 -5.87
C ASN A 239 25.80 -0.69 -5.20
N LEU A 240 26.82 -0.53 -4.36
CA LEU A 240 27.17 0.78 -3.79
C LEU A 240 27.65 1.77 -4.86
N ASN A 241 28.42 1.30 -5.83
CA ASN A 241 28.85 2.13 -6.95
C ASN A 241 27.64 2.62 -7.78
N GLN A 242 26.70 1.73 -8.08
CA GLN A 242 25.46 2.10 -8.77
C GLN A 242 24.65 3.13 -7.94
N LEU A 243 24.53 2.90 -6.63
CA LEU A 243 23.84 3.82 -5.73
C LEU A 243 24.52 5.20 -5.69
N ASN A 244 25.86 5.25 -5.68
CA ASN A 244 26.63 6.50 -5.69
C ASN A 244 26.48 7.27 -7.01
N GLN A 245 26.29 6.57 -8.14
CA GLN A 245 26.03 7.20 -9.44
C GLN A 245 24.67 7.92 -9.49
N MET A 246 23.75 7.61 -8.58
CA MET A 246 22.47 8.33 -8.44
C MET A 246 22.63 9.74 -7.82
N GLY A 247 23.82 10.15 -7.41
CA GLY A 247 24.09 11.45 -6.77
C GLY A 247 23.73 11.46 -5.28
N ASP A 248 23.61 12.67 -4.71
CA ASP A 248 23.21 12.86 -3.33
C ASP A 248 21.74 12.47 -3.07
N ARG A 249 21.39 12.22 -1.81
CA ARG A 249 20.06 11.74 -1.44
C ARG A 249 18.89 12.57 -2.01
N PRO A 250 18.91 13.94 -2.00
CA PRO A 250 17.86 14.76 -2.62
C PRO A 250 17.75 14.53 -4.14
N GLN A 251 18.88 14.38 -4.85
CA GLN A 251 18.89 14.08 -6.27
C GLN A 251 18.39 12.65 -6.55
N ARG A 252 18.79 11.69 -5.74
CA ARG A 252 18.29 10.31 -5.80
C ARG A 252 16.77 10.25 -5.61
N ALA A 253 16.24 11.01 -4.67
CA ALA A 253 14.81 11.12 -4.46
C ALA A 253 14.09 11.73 -5.68
N ALA A 254 14.70 12.69 -6.38
CA ALA A 254 14.16 13.30 -7.59
C ALA A 254 14.10 12.33 -8.78
N LEU A 255 15.02 11.34 -8.84
CA LEU A 255 15.01 10.32 -9.90
C LEU A 255 13.88 9.30 -9.77
N CYS A 256 13.20 9.29 -8.63
CA CYS A 256 12.09 8.38 -8.36
C CYS A 256 10.70 8.96 -8.79
N ASN A 257 10.63 10.09 -9.48
CA ASN A 257 9.39 10.69 -10.01
C ASN A 257 8.93 10.05 -11.31
#